data_12bfa8e8c769658e1fa5699c05ee14c1
#
_entry.id   12bfa8e8c769658e1fa5699c05ee14c1
#
_cell.length_a   1.000
_cell.length_b   1.000
_cell.length_c   1.000
_cell.angle_alpha   90.00
_cell.angle_beta   90.00
_cell.angle_gamma   90.00
#
_symmetry.space_group_name_H-M   'P 1'
#
loop_
_entity.id
_entity.type
_entity.pdbx_description
1 polymer ?
#
loop_
_entity_poly.entity_id
_entity_poly.type
_entity_poly.pdbx_seq_one_letter_code
_entity_poly.pdbx_strand_id
1 'polypeptide(L)'
;YIANDGIIHSLDMYTHAKREFLEFFEKEILIARSFDYKIQFPGPTGTNAVEAALKLARKVKKRSGIFALMGAFHGMTLGALALTTDRDSREGAGVALNNVTFVPAPYMYPELDTIEYIENLLTDDHSGADIPAAIIIETVQAEGGVYVFDELFLKRLRILCDKYDILLIIDDIQVGCARTGTFFSFERAAIAPDIAVLSK
;
A
#
# COMPACT_ATOMS: atom_id res chain seq x y z
N TYR A 1 -15.01 4.89 -27.22
CA TYR A 1 -14.94 6.24 -26.62
C TYR A 1 -14.16 7.21 -27.50
N ILE A 2 -12.93 6.88 -27.88
CA ILE A 2 -12.07 7.69 -28.77
C ILE A 2 -12.74 7.87 -30.16
N ALA A 3 -13.33 6.80 -30.72
CA ALA A 3 -14.02 6.87 -31.99
C ALA A 3 -15.23 7.82 -32.01
N ASN A 4 -15.75 8.19 -30.85
CA ASN A 4 -16.87 9.11 -30.67
C ASN A 4 -16.42 10.50 -30.21
N ASP A 5 -15.16 10.86 -30.41
CA ASP A 5 -14.54 12.11 -29.95
C ASP A 5 -14.79 12.42 -28.46
N GLY A 6 -14.77 11.38 -27.64
CA GLY A 6 -14.96 11.53 -26.19
C GLY A 6 -13.87 12.37 -25.55
N ILE A 7 -14.24 13.16 -24.55
CA ILE A 7 -13.30 13.98 -23.77
C ILE A 7 -12.37 13.06 -22.97
N ILE A 8 -11.08 13.06 -23.26
CA ILE A 8 -10.06 12.22 -22.62
C ILE A 8 -9.33 12.91 -21.46
N HIS A 9 -9.53 14.21 -21.28
CA HIS A 9 -8.93 15.00 -20.21
C HIS A 9 -10.02 15.76 -19.45
N SER A 10 -10.19 15.49 -18.18
CA SER A 10 -11.31 16.02 -17.39
C SER A 10 -10.92 17.04 -16.33
N LEU A 11 -9.60 17.24 -16.04
CA LEU A 11 -9.14 18.04 -14.91
C LEU A 11 -9.92 17.66 -13.63
N ASP A 12 -10.56 18.63 -12.98
CA ASP A 12 -11.38 18.42 -11.80
C ASP A 12 -12.85 18.06 -12.12
N MET A 13 -13.19 17.89 -13.40
CA MET A 13 -14.52 17.56 -13.87
C MET A 13 -14.69 16.07 -14.19
N TYR A 14 -15.93 15.61 -14.29
CA TYR A 14 -16.24 14.24 -14.70
C TYR A 14 -16.46 14.16 -16.20
N THR A 15 -15.83 13.17 -16.83
CA THR A 15 -16.24 12.71 -18.18
C THR A 15 -17.30 11.63 -18.03
N HIS A 16 -18.03 11.37 -19.08
CA HIS A 16 -19.02 10.29 -19.12
C HIS A 16 -18.38 8.92 -18.78
N ALA A 17 -17.26 8.61 -19.43
CA ALA A 17 -16.52 7.37 -19.17
C ALA A 17 -16.03 7.23 -17.73
N LYS A 18 -15.52 8.32 -17.12
CA LYS A 18 -15.10 8.32 -15.73
C LYS A 18 -16.27 8.06 -14.78
N ARG A 19 -17.41 8.66 -15.07
CA ARG A 19 -18.64 8.46 -14.29
C ARG A 19 -19.12 7.01 -14.38
N GLU A 20 -19.23 6.45 -15.57
CA GLU A 20 -19.64 5.04 -15.78
C GLU A 20 -18.69 4.09 -15.02
N PHE A 21 -17.37 4.33 -15.10
CA PHE A 21 -16.40 3.55 -14.37
C PHE A 21 -16.62 3.63 -12.86
N LEU A 22 -16.82 4.85 -12.31
CA LEU A 22 -17.00 5.04 -10.87
C LEU A 22 -18.30 4.38 -10.39
N GLU A 23 -19.42 4.55 -11.09
CA GLU A 23 -20.70 3.92 -10.76
C GLU A 23 -20.60 2.39 -10.80
N PHE A 24 -19.91 1.83 -11.81
CA PHE A 24 -19.66 0.40 -11.90
C PHE A 24 -18.78 -0.09 -10.76
N PHE A 25 -17.63 0.57 -10.54
CA PHE A 25 -16.67 0.15 -9.51
C PHE A 25 -17.28 0.22 -8.11
N GLU A 26 -18.00 1.30 -7.80
CA GLU A 26 -18.70 1.42 -6.53
C GLU A 26 -19.70 0.29 -6.33
N LYS A 27 -20.58 0.06 -7.31
CA LYS A 27 -21.65 -0.94 -7.20
C LYS A 27 -21.11 -2.37 -7.18
N GLU A 28 -20.30 -2.74 -8.17
CA GLU A 28 -19.91 -4.14 -8.40
C GLU A 28 -18.67 -4.57 -7.61
N ILE A 29 -17.82 -3.61 -7.20
CA ILE A 29 -16.59 -3.93 -6.47
C ILE A 29 -16.70 -3.56 -5.00
N LEU A 30 -17.04 -2.31 -4.66
CA LEU A 30 -17.01 -1.85 -3.29
C LEU A 30 -18.24 -2.28 -2.49
N ILE A 31 -19.45 -1.95 -2.95
CA ILE A 31 -20.70 -2.28 -2.25
C ILE A 31 -20.87 -3.80 -2.11
N ALA A 32 -20.56 -4.55 -3.16
CA ALA A 32 -20.64 -6.03 -3.13
C ALA A 32 -19.74 -6.65 -2.05
N ARG A 33 -18.73 -5.92 -1.57
CA ARG A 33 -17.78 -6.32 -0.51
C ARG A 33 -17.98 -5.59 0.81
N SER A 34 -19.00 -4.74 0.90
CA SER A 34 -19.27 -3.88 2.06
C SER A 34 -18.11 -2.93 2.38
N PHE A 35 -17.38 -2.46 1.36
CA PHE A 35 -16.32 -1.47 1.51
C PHE A 35 -16.85 -0.06 1.24
N ASP A 36 -16.57 0.88 2.15
CA ASP A 36 -16.85 2.33 2.00
C ASP A 36 -15.57 3.10 1.67
N TYR A 37 -14.91 2.73 0.56
CA TYR A 37 -13.73 3.45 0.09
C TYR A 37 -14.08 4.60 -0.83
N LYS A 38 -13.25 5.64 -0.79
CA LYS A 38 -13.27 6.72 -1.77
C LYS A 38 -12.20 6.49 -2.82
N ILE A 39 -12.56 6.60 -4.10
CA ILE A 39 -11.64 6.38 -5.21
C ILE A 39 -10.89 7.68 -5.52
N GLN A 40 -9.58 7.58 -5.62
CA GLN A 40 -8.71 8.67 -6.06
C GLN A 40 -7.88 8.24 -7.28
N PHE A 41 -7.80 9.11 -8.29
CA PHE A 41 -6.95 8.93 -9.48
C PHE A 41 -5.74 9.86 -9.41
N PRO A 42 -4.61 9.41 -8.85
CA PRO A 42 -3.44 10.27 -8.62
C PRO A 42 -2.53 10.42 -9.84
N GLY A 43 -2.73 9.61 -10.87
CA GLY A 43 -1.91 9.63 -12.09
C GLY A 43 -1.87 8.26 -12.77
N PRO A 44 -1.12 8.12 -13.87
CA PRO A 44 -1.22 6.97 -14.77
C PRO A 44 -0.38 5.75 -14.36
N THR A 45 0.31 5.79 -13.22
CA THR A 45 1.21 4.69 -12.79
C THR A 45 0.98 4.29 -11.34
N GLY A 46 1.36 3.04 -10.99
CA GLY A 46 1.28 2.55 -9.62
C GLY A 46 2.11 3.39 -8.64
N THR A 47 3.29 3.84 -9.04
CA THR A 47 4.12 4.70 -8.20
C THR A 47 3.42 6.02 -7.83
N ASN A 48 2.62 6.61 -8.73
CA ASN A 48 1.82 7.80 -8.42
C ASN A 48 0.77 7.50 -7.35
N ALA A 49 0.17 6.30 -7.40
CA ALA A 49 -0.82 5.88 -6.41
C ALA A 49 -0.17 5.66 -5.03
N VAL A 50 1.02 5.05 -4.98
CA VAL A 50 1.81 4.93 -3.74
C VAL A 50 2.15 6.31 -3.17
N GLU A 51 2.66 7.24 -3.98
CA GLU A 51 2.98 8.61 -3.53
C GLU A 51 1.76 9.33 -2.94
N ALA A 52 0.60 9.17 -3.56
CA ALA A 52 -0.66 9.73 -3.06
C ALA A 52 -1.07 9.11 -1.72
N ALA A 53 -0.93 7.78 -1.58
CA ALA A 53 -1.21 7.06 -0.34
C ALA A 53 -0.30 7.53 0.80
N LEU A 54 1.01 7.68 0.55
CA LEU A 54 1.96 8.19 1.53
C LEU A 54 1.63 9.62 1.98
N LYS A 55 1.33 10.48 1.00
CA LYS A 55 0.95 11.87 1.29
C LYS A 55 -0.33 11.95 2.11
N LEU A 56 -1.33 11.13 1.78
CA LEU A 56 -2.58 11.07 2.51
C LEU A 56 -2.34 10.57 3.95
N ALA A 57 -1.61 9.47 4.13
CA ALA A 57 -1.30 8.92 5.44
C ALA A 57 -0.61 9.95 6.35
N ARG A 58 0.44 10.58 5.84
CA ARG A 58 1.17 11.63 6.57
C ARG A 58 0.29 12.82 6.92
N LYS A 59 -0.59 13.24 6.01
CA LYS A 59 -1.54 14.35 6.24
C LYS A 59 -2.53 14.02 7.33
N VAL A 60 -3.10 12.82 7.33
CA VAL A 60 -4.12 12.38 8.30
C VAL A 60 -3.50 12.17 9.67
N LYS A 61 -2.39 11.43 9.76
CA LYS A 61 -1.76 11.07 11.04
C LYS A 61 -0.84 12.15 11.61
N LYS A 62 -0.47 13.17 10.80
CA LYS A 62 0.50 14.22 11.21
C LYS A 62 1.86 13.63 11.64
N ARG A 63 2.24 12.51 11.07
CA ARG A 63 3.49 11.78 11.26
C ARG A 63 4.19 11.63 9.92
N SER A 64 5.52 11.65 9.88
CA SER A 64 6.30 11.56 8.63
C SER A 64 6.77 10.15 8.30
N GLY A 65 7.04 9.33 9.34
CA GLY A 65 7.58 7.99 9.20
C GLY A 65 6.60 7.00 8.55
N ILE A 66 7.15 6.07 7.79
CA ILE A 66 6.43 4.93 7.21
C ILE A 66 7.23 3.67 7.53
N PHE A 67 6.57 2.59 7.93
CA PHE A 67 7.22 1.29 8.00
C PHE A 67 6.92 0.51 6.73
N ALA A 68 7.95 -0.14 6.19
CA ALA A 68 7.86 -1.02 5.02
C ALA A 68 8.58 -2.33 5.30
N LEU A 69 8.15 -3.42 4.69
CA LEU A 69 8.84 -4.69 4.84
C LEU A 69 10.10 -4.76 3.97
N MET A 70 11.15 -5.39 4.47
CA MET A 70 12.28 -5.79 3.64
C MET A 70 11.78 -6.69 2.50
N GLY A 71 12.42 -6.62 1.34
CA GLY A 71 11.99 -7.34 0.13
C GLY A 71 10.88 -6.65 -0.66
N ALA A 72 10.36 -5.50 -0.20
CA ALA A 72 9.29 -4.78 -0.87
C ALA A 72 9.74 -4.01 -2.12
N PHE A 73 8.81 -3.89 -3.08
CA PHE A 73 8.92 -3.00 -4.23
C PHE A 73 7.64 -2.17 -4.37
N HIS A 74 7.74 -0.87 -4.17
CA HIS A 74 6.59 0.06 -4.20
C HIS A 74 6.67 1.13 -5.29
N GLY A 75 7.71 1.12 -6.10
CA GLY A 75 7.87 2.04 -7.22
C GLY A 75 9.23 2.76 -7.26
N MET A 76 9.39 3.63 -8.25
CA MET A 76 10.67 4.25 -8.63
C MET A 76 10.70 5.78 -8.46
N THR A 77 9.59 6.45 -8.15
CA THR A 77 9.62 7.86 -7.73
C THR A 77 10.15 7.98 -6.31
N LEU A 78 10.72 9.12 -5.93
CA LEU A 78 11.55 9.23 -4.72
C LEU A 78 10.85 8.77 -3.43
N GLY A 79 9.58 9.11 -3.22
CA GLY A 79 8.84 8.64 -2.05
C GLY A 79 8.55 7.14 -2.08
N ALA A 80 8.13 6.60 -3.22
CA ALA A 80 7.91 5.18 -3.43
C ALA A 80 9.25 4.40 -3.42
N LEU A 81 10.32 4.98 -4.00
CA LEU A 81 11.66 4.41 -4.00
C LEU A 81 12.23 4.31 -2.58
N ALA A 82 11.88 5.25 -1.70
CA ALA A 82 12.27 5.16 -0.30
C ALA A 82 11.74 3.89 0.39
N LEU A 83 10.61 3.34 -0.08
CA LEU A 83 9.98 2.11 0.42
C LEU A 83 10.45 0.85 -0.33
N THR A 84 11.08 1.01 -1.49
CA THR A 84 11.61 -0.08 -2.31
C THR A 84 12.98 -0.52 -1.78
N THR A 85 13.20 -1.82 -1.65
CA THR A 85 14.42 -2.35 -1.02
C THR A 85 15.47 -2.81 -2.01
N ASP A 86 15.09 -3.01 -3.28
CA ASP A 86 15.99 -3.45 -4.32
C ASP A 86 17.15 -2.45 -4.52
N ARG A 87 18.38 -2.96 -4.44
CA ARG A 87 19.59 -2.13 -4.50
C ARG A 87 19.74 -1.42 -5.83
N ASP A 88 19.53 -2.16 -6.93
CA ASP A 88 19.71 -1.61 -8.28
C ASP A 88 18.71 -0.48 -8.55
N SER A 89 17.46 -0.65 -8.09
CA SER A 89 16.44 0.40 -8.18
C SER A 89 16.77 1.65 -7.35
N ARG A 90 17.43 1.47 -6.20
CA ARG A 90 17.81 2.57 -5.29
C ARG A 90 19.10 3.27 -5.72
N GLU A 91 19.92 2.59 -6.50
CA GLU A 91 21.16 3.16 -7.02
C GLU A 91 20.85 4.35 -7.94
N GLY A 92 21.59 5.42 -7.79
CA GLY A 92 21.39 6.62 -8.60
C GLY A 92 20.21 7.50 -8.20
N ALA A 93 19.54 7.26 -7.06
CA ALA A 93 18.50 8.17 -6.56
C ALA A 93 18.97 9.63 -6.44
N GLY A 94 20.27 9.83 -6.20
CA GLY A 94 20.91 11.15 -6.16
C GLY A 94 20.53 12.01 -4.96
N VAL A 95 19.61 11.53 -4.12
CA VAL A 95 19.13 12.19 -2.90
C VAL A 95 18.91 11.18 -1.79
N ALA A 96 18.83 11.65 -0.55
CA ALA A 96 18.52 10.78 0.58
C ALA A 96 17.08 10.23 0.50
N LEU A 97 16.93 8.91 0.69
CA LEU A 97 15.65 8.22 0.76
C LEU A 97 15.25 8.09 2.24
N ASN A 98 14.51 9.08 2.74
CA ASN A 98 14.25 9.30 4.16
C ASN A 98 12.83 8.90 4.60
N ASN A 99 12.61 8.95 5.93
CA ASN A 99 11.33 8.74 6.59
C ASN A 99 10.75 7.33 6.39
N VAL A 100 11.60 6.34 6.25
CA VAL A 100 11.21 4.93 6.15
C VAL A 100 12.04 4.11 7.13
N THR A 101 11.36 3.25 7.87
CA THR A 101 11.96 2.19 8.68
C THR A 101 11.62 0.86 8.03
N PHE A 102 12.63 0.09 7.65
CA PHE A 102 12.44 -1.26 7.15
C PHE A 102 12.37 -2.25 8.31
N VAL A 103 11.35 -3.10 8.26
CA VAL A 103 11.17 -4.20 9.21
C VAL A 103 11.31 -5.53 8.49
N PRO A 104 11.81 -6.58 9.15
CA PRO A 104 11.99 -7.88 8.53
C PRO A 104 10.68 -8.45 7.97
N ALA A 105 10.72 -8.99 6.76
CA ALA A 105 9.61 -9.78 6.24
C ALA A 105 9.60 -11.18 6.92
N PRO A 106 8.43 -11.77 7.21
CA PRO A 106 8.33 -13.03 7.97
C PRO A 106 9.16 -14.18 7.41
N TYR A 107 9.32 -14.24 6.10
CA TYR A 107 10.09 -15.33 5.44
C TYR A 107 11.62 -15.17 5.56
N MET A 108 12.11 -13.95 5.83
CA MET A 108 13.56 -13.70 5.88
C MET A 108 14.22 -14.25 7.15
N TYR A 109 13.49 -14.19 8.24
CA TYR A 109 13.95 -14.63 9.55
C TYR A 109 12.86 -15.45 10.23
N PRO A 110 12.75 -16.76 9.92
CA PRO A 110 11.65 -17.60 10.40
C PRO A 110 11.52 -17.69 11.93
N GLU A 111 12.62 -17.48 12.65
CA GLU A 111 12.65 -17.47 14.13
C GLU A 111 12.18 -16.14 14.75
N LEU A 112 12.00 -15.10 13.92
CA LEU A 112 11.58 -13.78 14.35
C LEU A 112 10.09 -13.59 14.13
N ASP A 113 9.33 -13.32 15.16
CA ASP A 113 7.96 -12.84 15.01
C ASP A 113 7.97 -11.37 14.58
N THR A 114 7.72 -11.12 13.30
CA THR A 114 7.72 -9.77 12.73
C THR A 114 6.73 -8.84 13.41
N ILE A 115 5.58 -9.34 13.86
CA ILE A 115 4.57 -8.51 14.54
C ILE A 115 5.09 -8.07 15.91
N GLU A 116 5.65 -9.00 16.68
CA GLU A 116 6.27 -8.71 17.97
C GLU A 116 7.47 -7.76 17.80
N TYR A 117 8.28 -7.96 16.77
CA TYR A 117 9.38 -7.05 16.44
C TYR A 117 8.90 -5.61 16.18
N ILE A 118 7.85 -5.45 15.37
CA ILE A 118 7.25 -4.13 15.12
C ILE A 118 6.71 -3.55 16.43
N GLU A 119 6.00 -4.34 17.23
CA GLU A 119 5.44 -3.88 18.49
C GLU A 119 6.53 -3.42 19.45
N ASN A 120 7.64 -4.15 19.56
CA ASN A 120 8.78 -3.75 20.36
C ASN A 120 9.39 -2.43 19.87
N LEU A 121 9.50 -2.21 18.55
CA LEU A 121 9.93 -0.91 17.99
C LEU A 121 9.01 0.24 18.41
N LEU A 122 7.71 -0.01 18.55
CA LEU A 122 6.71 1.02 18.88
C LEU A 122 6.61 1.31 20.38
N THR A 123 7.04 0.38 21.24
CA THR A 123 6.83 0.45 22.69
C THR A 123 8.12 0.65 23.48
N ASP A 124 9.28 0.35 22.92
CA ASP A 124 10.57 0.57 23.57
C ASP A 124 11.04 2.01 23.33
N ASP A 125 11.12 2.79 24.39
CA ASP A 125 11.58 4.20 24.36
C ASP A 125 13.02 4.36 23.85
N HIS A 126 13.78 3.28 23.77
CA HIS A 126 15.16 3.24 23.26
C HIS A 126 15.28 2.63 21.85
N SER A 127 14.18 2.29 21.21
CA SER A 127 14.20 1.71 19.86
C SER A 127 14.70 2.68 18.78
N GLY A 128 14.60 3.99 19.02
CA GLY A 128 14.91 5.03 18.05
C GLY A 128 13.89 5.15 16.91
N ALA A 129 12.77 4.44 16.99
CA ALA A 129 11.70 4.47 16.00
C ALA A 129 10.51 5.28 16.51
N ASP A 130 10.13 6.32 15.77
CA ASP A 130 8.87 7.02 16.01
C ASP A 130 7.67 6.19 15.54
N ILE A 131 6.49 6.39 16.14
CA ILE A 131 5.24 5.79 15.67
C ILE A 131 4.97 6.31 14.24
N PRO A 132 4.90 5.43 13.23
CA PRO A 132 4.74 5.84 11.84
C PRO A 132 3.32 6.35 11.54
N ALA A 133 3.16 7.04 10.40
CA ALA A 133 1.86 7.38 9.85
C ALA A 133 1.15 6.14 9.28
N ALA A 134 1.92 5.23 8.69
CA ALA A 134 1.39 4.01 8.09
C ALA A 134 2.43 2.89 8.08
N ILE A 135 1.93 1.67 7.97
CA ILE A 135 2.68 0.50 7.52
C ILE A 135 2.18 0.16 6.12
N ILE A 136 3.10 0.04 5.16
CA ILE A 136 2.77 -0.38 3.80
C ILE A 136 3.33 -1.76 3.51
N ILE A 137 2.51 -2.61 2.92
CA ILE A 137 2.90 -3.96 2.52
C ILE A 137 2.26 -4.37 1.19
N GLU A 138 2.89 -5.31 0.51
CA GLU A 138 2.28 -6.18 -0.50
C GLU A 138 1.79 -7.44 0.21
N THR A 139 0.62 -8.00 -0.12
CA THR A 139 0.19 -9.28 0.46
C THR A 139 0.96 -10.46 -0.15
N VAL A 140 1.50 -10.23 -1.34
CA VAL A 140 2.46 -11.09 -2.03
C VAL A 140 3.57 -10.21 -2.55
N GLN A 141 4.77 -10.33 -2.05
CA GLN A 141 5.95 -9.62 -2.58
C GLN A 141 6.36 -10.27 -3.90
N ALA A 142 5.87 -9.73 -5.01
CA ALA A 142 6.10 -10.33 -6.32
C ALA A 142 7.53 -10.09 -6.81
N GLU A 143 8.00 -8.84 -6.85
CA GLU A 143 9.38 -8.51 -7.26
C GLU A 143 10.42 -9.05 -6.27
N GLY A 144 10.07 -9.14 -5.00
CA GLY A 144 10.94 -9.69 -3.96
C GLY A 144 11.19 -11.20 -4.05
N GLY A 145 10.45 -11.94 -4.92
CA GLY A 145 10.64 -13.38 -5.11
C GLY A 145 9.37 -14.23 -5.01
N VAL A 146 8.20 -13.61 -5.15
CA VAL A 146 6.87 -14.26 -5.05
C VAL A 146 6.64 -14.89 -3.66
N TYR A 147 6.85 -14.10 -2.63
CA TYR A 147 6.61 -14.51 -1.25
C TYR A 147 5.19 -14.15 -0.82
N VAL A 148 4.39 -15.16 -0.51
CA VAL A 148 2.99 -15.03 -0.06
C VAL A 148 2.96 -14.93 1.47
N PHE A 149 2.43 -13.83 2.00
CA PHE A 149 2.23 -13.73 3.44
C PHE A 149 0.98 -14.52 3.86
N ASP A 150 1.06 -15.21 4.99
CA ASP A 150 -0.07 -15.96 5.50
C ASP A 150 -1.17 -15.04 6.08
N GLU A 151 -2.37 -15.59 6.18
CA GLU A 151 -3.54 -14.83 6.62
C GLU A 151 -3.44 -14.41 8.09
N LEU A 152 -2.80 -15.23 8.94
CA LEU A 152 -2.63 -14.90 10.35
C LEU A 152 -1.73 -13.70 10.53
N PHE A 153 -0.63 -13.62 9.77
CA PHE A 153 0.25 -12.45 9.76
C PHE A 153 -0.53 -11.19 9.37
N LEU A 154 -1.31 -11.24 8.27
CA LEU A 154 -2.09 -10.10 7.81
C LEU A 154 -3.14 -9.64 8.84
N LYS A 155 -3.82 -10.58 9.50
CA LYS A 155 -4.78 -10.29 10.58
C LYS A 155 -4.09 -9.65 11.79
N ARG A 156 -2.97 -10.20 12.23
CA ARG A 156 -2.20 -9.65 13.34
C ARG A 156 -1.66 -8.26 13.03
N LEU A 157 -1.21 -8.03 11.78
CA LEU A 157 -0.74 -6.71 11.36
C LEU A 157 -1.88 -5.68 11.39
N ARG A 158 -3.10 -6.03 10.94
CA ARG A 158 -4.27 -5.16 11.03
C ARG A 158 -4.56 -4.79 12.49
N ILE A 159 -4.58 -5.78 13.38
CA ILE A 159 -4.81 -5.56 14.82
C ILE A 159 -3.75 -4.64 15.42
N LEU A 160 -2.48 -4.83 15.06
CA LEU A 160 -1.38 -3.98 15.52
C LEU A 160 -1.56 -2.53 15.03
N CYS A 161 -1.89 -2.33 13.76
CA CYS A 161 -2.15 -1.01 13.21
C CYS A 161 -3.31 -0.30 13.93
N ASP A 162 -4.40 -1.02 14.21
CA ASP A 162 -5.53 -0.49 14.97
C ASP A 162 -5.13 -0.08 16.40
N LYS A 163 -4.35 -0.93 17.07
CA LYS A 163 -3.88 -0.71 18.45
C LYS A 163 -3.06 0.56 18.60
N TYR A 164 -2.21 0.87 17.62
CA TYR A 164 -1.28 1.99 17.68
C TYR A 164 -1.69 3.20 16.82
N ASP A 165 -2.92 3.21 16.33
CA ASP A 165 -3.46 4.28 15.47
C ASP A 165 -2.56 4.55 14.25
N ILE A 166 -2.13 3.47 13.57
CA ILE A 166 -1.31 3.47 12.36
C ILE A 166 -2.17 3.06 11.18
N LEU A 167 -2.05 3.73 10.04
CA LEU A 167 -2.78 3.33 8.83
C LEU A 167 -2.12 2.10 8.19
N LEU A 168 -2.94 1.13 7.80
CA LEU A 168 -2.50 0.00 6.99
C LEU A 168 -2.72 0.32 5.51
N ILE A 169 -1.64 0.34 4.73
CA ILE A 169 -1.67 0.48 3.27
C ILE A 169 -1.35 -0.88 2.66
N ILE A 170 -2.25 -1.40 1.83
CA ILE A 170 -1.98 -2.58 1.01
C ILE A 170 -1.68 -2.14 -0.41
N ASP A 171 -0.49 -2.45 -0.86
CA ASP A 171 -0.08 -2.28 -2.25
C ASP A 171 -0.51 -3.49 -3.08
N ASP A 172 -1.65 -3.34 -3.72
CA ASP A 172 -2.28 -4.34 -4.57
C ASP A 172 -2.00 -4.13 -6.07
N ILE A 173 -1.02 -3.27 -6.39
CA ILE A 173 -0.71 -2.89 -7.78
C ILE A 173 -0.42 -4.10 -8.65
N GLN A 174 0.31 -5.06 -8.15
CA GLN A 174 0.74 -6.24 -8.92
C GLN A 174 -0.14 -7.47 -8.67
N VAL A 175 -0.78 -7.57 -7.54
CA VAL A 175 -1.46 -8.80 -7.10
C VAL A 175 -2.96 -8.65 -6.91
N GLY A 176 -3.49 -7.44 -7.05
CA GLY A 176 -4.92 -7.14 -7.07
C GLY A 176 -5.61 -7.51 -8.39
N CYS A 177 -6.83 -7.02 -8.55
CA CYS A 177 -7.65 -7.23 -9.76
C CYS A 177 -7.79 -8.71 -10.15
N ALA A 178 -8.07 -9.55 -9.15
CA ALA A 178 -8.31 -11.00 -9.27
C ALA A 178 -7.08 -11.86 -9.61
N ARG A 179 -5.85 -11.32 -9.63
CA ARG A 179 -4.64 -12.12 -9.90
C ARG A 179 -4.39 -13.22 -8.85
N THR A 180 -4.84 -13.01 -7.62
CA THR A 180 -4.70 -13.97 -6.51
C THR A 180 -6.00 -14.70 -6.18
N GLY A 181 -7.02 -14.62 -7.04
CA GLY A 181 -8.30 -15.32 -6.92
C GLY A 181 -9.43 -14.46 -6.35
N THR A 182 -9.13 -13.39 -5.63
CA THR A 182 -10.08 -12.38 -5.14
C THR A 182 -9.80 -11.03 -5.79
N PHE A 183 -10.77 -10.13 -5.87
CA PHE A 183 -10.55 -8.82 -6.49
C PHE A 183 -9.45 -8.04 -5.79
N PHE A 184 -9.52 -7.94 -4.46
CA PHE A 184 -8.41 -7.45 -3.64
C PHE A 184 -7.69 -8.63 -3.01
N SER A 185 -6.37 -8.63 -3.04
CA SER A 185 -5.57 -9.73 -2.51
C SER A 185 -5.76 -9.96 -0.99
N PHE A 186 -6.11 -8.90 -0.26
CA PHE A 186 -6.33 -8.95 1.18
C PHE A 186 -7.68 -9.57 1.60
N GLU A 187 -8.62 -9.78 0.66
CA GLU A 187 -9.90 -10.41 0.95
C GLU A 187 -9.71 -11.83 1.51
N ARG A 188 -8.68 -12.56 1.07
CA ARG A 188 -8.35 -13.90 1.57
C ARG A 188 -8.09 -13.95 3.08
N ALA A 189 -7.57 -12.85 3.64
CA ALA A 189 -7.34 -12.72 5.08
C ALA A 189 -8.54 -12.11 5.82
N ALA A 190 -9.63 -11.77 5.13
CA ALA A 190 -10.81 -11.13 5.69
C ALA A 190 -10.46 -9.85 6.50
N ILE A 191 -9.52 -9.05 6.00
CA ILE A 191 -9.15 -7.74 6.56
C ILE A 191 -9.57 -6.62 5.60
N ALA A 192 -9.67 -5.40 6.13
CA ALA A 192 -9.83 -4.18 5.35
C ALA A 192 -8.68 -3.22 5.69
N PRO A 193 -7.79 -2.86 4.74
CA PRO A 193 -6.80 -1.82 4.95
C PRO A 193 -7.47 -0.43 4.98
N ASP A 194 -6.76 0.55 5.49
CA ASP A 194 -7.22 1.95 5.43
C ASP A 194 -7.08 2.52 4.01
N ILE A 195 -6.05 2.07 3.29
CA ILE A 195 -5.78 2.47 1.91
C ILE A 195 -5.41 1.23 1.09
N ALA A 196 -6.10 1.01 -0.02
CA ALA A 196 -5.73 0.02 -1.02
C ALA A 196 -5.20 0.73 -2.28
N VAL A 197 -4.05 0.30 -2.79
CA VAL A 197 -3.41 0.89 -3.98
C VAL A 197 -3.53 -0.09 -5.14
N LEU A 198 -4.12 0.36 -6.25
CA LEU A 198 -4.34 -0.42 -7.46
C LEU A 198 -3.71 0.25 -8.69
N SER A 199 -3.33 -0.52 -9.70
CA SER A 199 -2.82 0.01 -10.98
C SER A 199 -2.89 -1.01 -12.13
N LYS A 200 -2.15 -2.12 -12.07
CA LYS A 200 -2.00 -3.11 -13.17
C LYS A 200 -3.22 -4.00 -13.40
#